data_37b9e7426a3124992b490f1eddd438d9
#
_entry.id   37b9e7426a3124992b490f1eddd438d9
#
_cell.length_a   1.000
_cell.length_b   1.000
_cell.length_c   1.000
_cell.angle_alpha   90.00
_cell.angle_beta   90.00
_cell.angle_gamma   90.00
#
_symmetry.space_group_name_H-M   'P 1'
#
loop_
_entity.id
_entity.type
_entity.pdbx_description
1 polymer ?
#
loop_
_entity_poly.entity_id
_entity_poly.type
_entity_poly.pdbx_seq_one_letter_code
_entity_poly.pdbx_strand_id
1 'polypeptide(L)'
;MEWITELLTGNSIAHAVLIYAFVIATGVLLGKIKIGGISLGVTFVLFMGILVGHFGFTVDHTIMHFIKEFGLILFIFSIGLQVGPSFFTSFKKGGMMLNGLACLLILLGIGVTLSLFYVFHGDISIPMLVGIMQGAVTNTPGLGAAQEALNQLGREEAIGLGYAVAYPMGVIGVLLTFIILRAIFRIKLEKEEESLKSQKENHETPNWITIKVANESLVDCTLAQCQSMIRRQFIASRLFNGKEVIIPSDDTHLALGDILSVIVNNDDEKAVTSFLGKKIDYVWEDSENTMVSRRIVVTQSKINGKTIGSLAFRTAYGVNITRVHRSGIDLLARPELYLQVGDRVTVVGSLDAIAKVEKILGNTLKRLNEPHLITIFLGIFVGILVGSIPIHFPNMPMPAKLGLAGGPLIVAILLGRFGYRLKLITYTTQSANLMLREMGISLFLASVGISAGAGFVDTVVSPDGLRWILSGVLITMIPALIVGVVGRLLKLNYFTLIGMISGSCTNPPALAYSGSIANNDAPAVAYSTVYPLTMFLRIICAQFIILLFA
;
A
#
# COMPACT_ATOMS: atom_id res chain seq x y z
N MET A 1 -26.04 37.23 -21.87
CA MET A 1 -26.43 35.84 -21.44
C MET A 1 -25.96 34.76 -22.42
N GLU A 2 -25.72 35.13 -23.67
CA GLU A 2 -25.19 34.17 -24.70
C GLU A 2 -23.89 33.48 -24.28
N TRP A 3 -22.93 34.21 -23.69
CA TRP A 3 -21.66 33.63 -23.24
C TRP A 3 -21.80 32.54 -22.16
N ILE A 4 -22.82 32.65 -21.30
CA ILE A 4 -23.11 31.61 -20.29
C ILE A 4 -23.66 30.36 -20.97
N THR A 5 -24.53 30.55 -21.92
CA THR A 5 -25.12 29.42 -22.68
C THR A 5 -24.03 28.72 -23.49
N GLU A 6 -23.18 29.49 -24.17
CA GLU A 6 -22.05 28.94 -24.91
C GLU A 6 -21.06 28.18 -24.01
N LEU A 7 -20.81 28.71 -22.78
CA LEU A 7 -19.97 28.07 -21.79
C LEU A 7 -20.59 26.77 -21.24
N LEU A 8 -21.93 26.71 -21.12
CA LEU A 8 -22.62 25.56 -20.53
C LEU A 8 -23.00 24.47 -21.57
N THR A 9 -23.14 24.83 -22.85
CA THR A 9 -23.59 23.91 -23.91
C THR A 9 -22.60 23.78 -25.08
N GLY A 10 -21.51 24.55 -25.06
CA GLY A 10 -20.48 24.54 -26.11
C GLY A 10 -19.52 23.35 -25.98
N ASN A 11 -18.83 23.00 -27.08
CA ASN A 11 -17.78 21.96 -27.10
C ASN A 11 -16.37 22.57 -26.89
N SER A 12 -16.25 23.55 -25.99
CA SER A 12 -14.98 24.22 -25.73
C SER A 12 -14.20 23.55 -24.58
N ILE A 13 -12.88 23.79 -24.53
CA ILE A 13 -12.04 23.36 -23.40
C ILE A 13 -12.57 23.96 -22.09
N ALA A 14 -13.03 25.22 -22.13
CA ALA A 14 -13.58 25.90 -20.95
C ALA A 14 -14.84 25.20 -20.43
N HIS A 15 -15.74 24.77 -21.33
CA HIS A 15 -16.89 23.94 -21.00
C HIS A 15 -16.48 22.63 -20.31
N ALA A 16 -15.53 21.90 -20.91
CA ALA A 16 -15.01 20.66 -20.33
C ALA A 16 -14.49 20.87 -18.91
N VAL A 17 -13.59 21.86 -18.72
CA VAL A 17 -13.01 22.18 -17.40
C VAL A 17 -14.11 22.53 -16.38
N LEU A 18 -15.13 23.29 -16.78
CA LEU A 18 -16.25 23.68 -15.91
C LEU A 18 -17.04 22.44 -15.46
N ILE A 19 -17.39 21.53 -16.37
CA ILE A 19 -18.11 20.29 -16.04
C ILE A 19 -17.26 19.43 -15.12
N TYR A 20 -15.99 19.19 -15.44
CA TYR A 20 -15.10 18.39 -14.59
C TYR A 20 -14.96 18.99 -13.20
N ALA A 21 -14.74 20.32 -13.10
CA ALA A 21 -14.62 21.01 -11.82
C ALA A 21 -15.91 20.86 -10.98
N PHE A 22 -17.08 21.00 -11.59
CA PHE A 22 -18.36 20.83 -10.92
C PHE A 22 -18.57 19.39 -10.45
N VAL A 23 -18.37 18.39 -11.32
CA VAL A 23 -18.53 16.97 -11.01
C VAL A 23 -17.58 16.53 -9.89
N ILE A 24 -16.32 16.94 -9.96
CA ILE A 24 -15.32 16.58 -8.96
C ILE A 24 -15.63 17.27 -7.63
N ALA A 25 -15.87 18.57 -7.62
CA ALA A 25 -16.13 19.32 -6.39
C ALA A 25 -17.38 18.79 -5.66
N THR A 26 -18.49 18.62 -6.38
CA THR A 26 -19.74 18.10 -5.80
C THR A 26 -19.61 16.62 -5.41
N GLY A 27 -18.94 15.81 -6.22
CA GLY A 27 -18.71 14.40 -5.93
C GLY A 27 -17.84 14.20 -4.67
N VAL A 28 -16.76 14.96 -4.53
CA VAL A 28 -15.91 14.92 -3.32
C VAL A 28 -16.67 15.45 -2.09
N LEU A 29 -17.49 16.49 -2.24
CA LEU A 29 -18.32 17.02 -1.15
C LEU A 29 -19.31 15.98 -0.65
N LEU A 30 -20.06 15.35 -1.56
CA LEU A 30 -21.03 14.30 -1.23
C LEU A 30 -20.34 13.03 -0.71
N GLY A 31 -19.14 12.75 -1.21
CA GLY A 31 -18.33 11.62 -0.74
C GLY A 31 -17.92 11.72 0.73
N LYS A 32 -17.98 12.90 1.36
CA LYS A 32 -17.75 13.09 2.80
C LYS A 32 -18.94 12.69 3.67
N ILE A 33 -20.12 12.55 3.08
CA ILE A 33 -21.34 12.14 3.81
C ILE A 33 -21.17 10.70 4.26
N LYS A 34 -21.38 10.47 5.56
CA LYS A 34 -21.34 9.13 6.15
C LYS A 34 -22.75 8.57 6.27
N ILE A 35 -23.00 7.45 5.62
CA ILE A 35 -24.26 6.69 5.71
C ILE A 35 -23.96 5.45 6.57
N GLY A 36 -24.58 5.34 7.75
CA GLY A 36 -24.29 4.25 8.68
C GLY A 36 -22.82 4.20 9.17
N GLY A 37 -22.14 5.37 9.23
CA GLY A 37 -20.72 5.47 9.61
C GLY A 37 -19.73 5.24 8.47
N ILE A 38 -20.20 4.86 7.27
CA ILE A 38 -19.39 4.56 6.08
C ILE A 38 -19.48 5.71 5.09
N SER A 39 -18.35 6.15 4.54
CA SER A 39 -18.29 7.12 3.44
C SER A 39 -17.78 6.44 2.18
N LEU A 40 -18.38 6.76 1.04
CA LEU A 40 -17.95 6.25 -0.27
C LEU A 40 -16.77 7.06 -0.85
N GLY A 41 -16.39 8.16 -0.19
CA GLY A 41 -15.24 8.96 -0.55
C GLY A 41 -15.30 9.49 -1.99
N VAL A 42 -14.15 9.50 -2.65
CA VAL A 42 -13.98 10.01 -4.03
C VAL A 42 -14.82 9.26 -5.08
N THR A 43 -15.34 8.07 -4.75
CA THR A 43 -16.21 7.30 -5.67
C THR A 43 -17.53 8.03 -5.99
N PHE A 44 -17.98 8.94 -5.13
CA PHE A 44 -19.14 9.78 -5.43
C PHE A 44 -18.95 10.66 -6.68
N VAL A 45 -17.72 10.91 -7.09
CA VAL A 45 -17.41 11.62 -8.35
C VAL A 45 -17.97 10.84 -9.55
N LEU A 46 -17.92 9.50 -9.52
CA LEU A 46 -18.54 8.66 -10.56
C LEU A 46 -20.05 8.92 -10.65
N PHE A 47 -20.75 8.89 -9.50
CA PHE A 47 -22.20 9.09 -9.46
C PHE A 47 -22.61 10.50 -9.85
N MET A 48 -21.83 11.52 -9.47
CA MET A 48 -22.05 12.88 -9.95
C MET A 48 -21.80 13.01 -11.45
N GLY A 49 -20.79 12.33 -11.99
CA GLY A 49 -20.58 12.24 -13.43
C GLY A 49 -21.76 11.59 -14.16
N ILE A 50 -22.28 10.47 -13.63
CA ILE A 50 -23.49 9.81 -14.15
C ILE A 50 -24.68 10.76 -14.14
N LEU A 51 -24.90 11.48 -13.04
CA LEU A 51 -26.01 12.42 -12.94
C LEU A 51 -25.90 13.54 -14.00
N VAL A 52 -24.73 14.13 -14.15
CA VAL A 52 -24.47 15.19 -15.14
C VAL A 52 -24.64 14.67 -16.57
N GLY A 53 -24.08 13.49 -16.87
CA GLY A 53 -24.26 12.84 -18.16
C GLY A 53 -25.72 12.46 -18.46
N HIS A 54 -26.50 12.04 -17.45
CA HIS A 54 -27.92 11.75 -17.58
C HIS A 54 -28.75 13.00 -17.96
N PHE A 55 -28.38 14.17 -17.43
CA PHE A 55 -29.02 15.44 -17.83
C PHE A 55 -28.54 15.97 -19.18
N GLY A 56 -27.79 15.21 -19.94
CA GLY A 56 -27.36 15.52 -21.30
C GLY A 56 -26.16 16.47 -21.39
N PHE A 57 -25.47 16.76 -20.30
CA PHE A 57 -24.21 17.49 -20.37
C PHE A 57 -23.12 16.54 -20.88
N THR A 58 -22.59 16.84 -22.05
CA THR A 58 -21.57 16.05 -22.73
C THR A 58 -20.28 16.86 -22.87
N VAL A 59 -19.16 16.21 -22.91
CA VAL A 59 -17.83 16.78 -23.14
C VAL A 59 -17.30 16.22 -24.46
N ASP A 60 -16.53 17.02 -25.20
CA ASP A 60 -15.87 16.55 -26.41
C ASP A 60 -15.14 15.22 -26.17
N HIS A 61 -15.37 14.25 -27.06
CA HIS A 61 -14.86 12.90 -26.91
C HIS A 61 -13.32 12.83 -26.79
N THR A 62 -12.61 13.64 -27.55
CA THR A 62 -11.13 13.67 -27.55
C THR A 62 -10.60 14.21 -26.22
N ILE A 63 -11.22 15.31 -25.74
CA ILE A 63 -10.86 15.93 -24.46
C ILE A 63 -11.16 14.95 -23.32
N MET A 64 -12.33 14.32 -23.32
CA MET A 64 -12.75 13.36 -22.30
C MET A 64 -11.84 12.13 -22.28
N HIS A 65 -11.48 11.61 -23.46
CA HIS A 65 -10.56 10.48 -23.58
C HIS A 65 -9.18 10.81 -23.02
N PHE A 66 -8.62 11.96 -23.38
CA PHE A 66 -7.31 12.40 -22.86
C PHE A 66 -7.35 12.55 -21.33
N ILE A 67 -8.36 13.21 -20.77
CA ILE A 67 -8.49 13.42 -19.32
C ILE A 67 -8.64 12.07 -18.60
N LYS A 68 -9.43 11.14 -19.17
CA LYS A 68 -9.64 9.80 -18.62
C LYS A 68 -8.32 9.03 -18.53
N GLU A 69 -7.58 8.94 -19.64
CA GLU A 69 -6.33 8.17 -19.70
C GLU A 69 -5.22 8.81 -18.85
N PHE A 70 -5.07 10.13 -18.92
CA PHE A 70 -4.08 10.84 -18.12
C PHE A 70 -4.38 10.72 -16.61
N GLY A 71 -5.66 10.85 -16.22
CA GLY A 71 -6.11 10.61 -14.85
C GLY A 71 -5.80 9.20 -14.38
N LEU A 72 -6.06 8.19 -15.21
CA LEU A 72 -5.75 6.79 -14.93
C LEU A 72 -4.24 6.56 -14.70
N ILE A 73 -3.38 7.11 -15.57
CA ILE A 73 -1.93 7.00 -15.45
C ILE A 73 -1.44 7.60 -14.13
N LEU A 74 -1.85 8.84 -13.81
CA LEU A 74 -1.47 9.50 -12.57
C LEU A 74 -1.91 8.69 -11.34
N PHE A 75 -3.14 8.20 -11.35
CA PHE A 75 -3.72 7.41 -10.29
C PHE A 75 -2.94 6.11 -10.05
N ILE A 76 -2.73 5.33 -11.10
CA ILE A 76 -2.07 4.03 -11.02
C ILE A 76 -0.59 4.17 -10.66
N PHE A 77 0.09 5.17 -11.24
CA PHE A 77 1.50 5.43 -10.95
C PHE A 77 1.70 5.81 -9.47
N SER A 78 0.82 6.68 -8.93
CA SER A 78 0.85 7.06 -7.51
C SER A 78 0.66 5.86 -6.58
N ILE A 79 -0.28 4.95 -6.92
CA ILE A 79 -0.46 3.70 -6.17
C ILE A 79 0.79 2.84 -6.24
N GLY A 80 1.37 2.66 -7.43
CA GLY A 80 2.57 1.86 -7.62
C GLY A 80 3.76 2.36 -6.79
N LEU A 81 3.99 3.67 -6.74
CA LEU A 81 5.02 4.28 -5.89
C LEU A 81 4.76 4.03 -4.40
N GLN A 82 3.52 4.17 -3.95
CA GLN A 82 3.14 3.95 -2.55
C GLN A 82 3.33 2.49 -2.12
N VAL A 83 2.98 1.56 -2.99
CA VAL A 83 2.97 0.12 -2.74
C VAL A 83 4.36 -0.50 -2.93
N GLY A 84 5.19 0.06 -3.81
CA GLY A 84 6.49 -0.50 -4.21
C GLY A 84 7.41 -0.93 -3.06
N PRO A 85 7.63 -0.11 -2.02
CA PRO A 85 8.48 -0.48 -0.90
C PRO A 85 8.02 -1.72 -0.14
N SER A 86 6.70 -1.91 0.01
CA SER A 86 6.10 -3.01 0.77
C SER A 86 5.79 -4.24 -0.08
N PHE A 87 5.72 -4.13 -1.40
CA PHE A 87 5.35 -5.22 -2.31
C PHE A 87 6.17 -6.49 -2.08
N PHE A 88 7.50 -6.38 -2.13
CA PHE A 88 8.38 -7.55 -1.96
C PHE A 88 8.49 -8.02 -0.50
N THR A 89 8.24 -7.14 0.47
CA THR A 89 8.28 -7.51 1.90
C THR A 89 7.03 -8.26 2.33
N SER A 90 5.91 -8.08 1.62
CA SER A 90 4.65 -8.79 1.87
C SER A 90 4.73 -10.30 1.65
N PHE A 91 5.75 -10.78 0.93
CA PHE A 91 6.00 -12.22 0.71
C PHE A 91 6.87 -12.89 1.79
N LYS A 92 7.32 -12.16 2.83
CA LYS A 92 8.07 -12.75 3.95
C LYS A 92 7.17 -13.59 4.86
N LYS A 93 7.78 -14.34 5.81
CA LYS A 93 7.08 -15.19 6.79
C LYS A 93 5.89 -14.44 7.42
N GLY A 94 4.71 -15.05 7.42
CA GLY A 94 3.44 -14.46 7.88
C GLY A 94 2.60 -13.82 6.77
N GLY A 95 3.19 -13.11 5.81
CA GLY A 95 2.46 -12.52 4.68
C GLY A 95 2.11 -13.51 3.57
N MET A 96 2.87 -14.59 3.43
CA MET A 96 2.65 -15.57 2.35
C MET A 96 1.28 -16.27 2.45
N MET A 97 0.85 -16.62 3.66
CA MET A 97 -0.48 -17.23 3.87
C MET A 97 -1.61 -16.26 3.55
N LEU A 98 -1.49 -15.00 3.98
CA LEU A 98 -2.48 -13.97 3.67
C LEU A 98 -2.55 -13.70 2.16
N ASN A 99 -1.41 -13.60 1.50
CA ASN A 99 -1.32 -13.43 0.05
C ASN A 99 -1.86 -14.65 -0.72
N GLY A 100 -1.64 -15.87 -0.21
CA GLY A 100 -2.22 -17.08 -0.77
C GLY A 100 -3.76 -17.09 -0.70
N LEU A 101 -4.33 -16.69 0.43
CA LEU A 101 -5.78 -16.52 0.60
C LEU A 101 -6.34 -15.40 -0.28
N ALA A 102 -5.60 -14.31 -0.44
CA ALA A 102 -5.98 -13.23 -1.34
C ALA A 102 -6.00 -13.68 -2.81
N CYS A 103 -5.00 -14.46 -3.25
CA CYS A 103 -5.01 -15.08 -4.58
C CYS A 103 -6.21 -16.01 -4.77
N LEU A 104 -6.52 -16.84 -3.76
CA LEU A 104 -7.69 -17.71 -3.80
C LEU A 104 -8.99 -16.91 -3.96
N LEU A 105 -9.13 -15.78 -3.23
CA LEU A 105 -10.30 -14.90 -3.34
C LEU A 105 -10.44 -14.33 -4.76
N ILE A 106 -9.34 -13.92 -5.39
CA ILE A 106 -9.34 -13.41 -6.76
C ILE A 106 -9.75 -14.50 -7.74
N LEU A 107 -9.16 -15.69 -7.63
CA LEU A 107 -9.47 -16.81 -8.52
C LEU A 107 -10.92 -17.25 -8.40
N LEU A 108 -11.46 -17.32 -7.17
CA LEU A 108 -12.88 -17.62 -6.94
C LEU A 108 -13.76 -16.53 -7.52
N GLY A 109 -13.37 -15.25 -7.40
CA GLY A 109 -14.11 -14.13 -8.01
C GLY A 109 -14.19 -14.24 -9.53
N ILE A 110 -13.07 -14.58 -10.17
CA ILE A 110 -13.02 -14.85 -11.62
C ILE A 110 -13.91 -16.05 -11.95
N GLY A 111 -13.80 -17.14 -11.18
CA GLY A 111 -14.60 -18.34 -11.38
C GLY A 111 -16.11 -18.06 -11.29
N VAL A 112 -16.56 -17.28 -10.29
CA VAL A 112 -17.96 -16.85 -10.18
C VAL A 112 -18.37 -15.98 -11.37
N THR A 113 -17.52 -15.04 -11.79
CA THR A 113 -17.81 -14.14 -12.92
C THR A 113 -18.01 -14.94 -14.22
N LEU A 114 -17.10 -15.88 -14.51
CA LEU A 114 -17.22 -16.73 -15.70
C LEU A 114 -18.40 -17.70 -15.59
N SER A 115 -18.70 -18.22 -14.39
CA SER A 115 -19.87 -19.07 -14.17
C SER A 115 -21.18 -18.32 -14.45
N LEU A 116 -21.26 -17.03 -14.05
CA LEU A 116 -22.42 -16.19 -14.32
C LEU A 116 -22.63 -15.96 -15.83
N PHE A 117 -21.56 -15.84 -16.60
CA PHE A 117 -21.65 -15.77 -18.07
C PHE A 117 -22.38 -16.98 -18.65
N TYR A 118 -22.01 -18.19 -18.20
CA TYR A 118 -22.68 -19.41 -18.66
C TYR A 118 -24.12 -19.55 -18.13
N VAL A 119 -24.37 -19.15 -16.87
CA VAL A 119 -25.70 -19.20 -16.25
C VAL A 119 -26.70 -18.28 -16.97
N PHE A 120 -26.23 -17.10 -17.37
CA PHE A 120 -27.05 -16.15 -18.15
C PHE A 120 -27.01 -16.41 -19.67
N HIS A 121 -26.48 -17.56 -20.11
CA HIS A 121 -26.42 -17.96 -21.51
C HIS A 121 -25.81 -16.90 -22.45
N GLY A 122 -24.97 -16.03 -21.94
CA GLY A 122 -24.34 -14.94 -22.68
C GLY A 122 -25.19 -13.67 -22.84
N ASP A 123 -26.37 -13.58 -22.20
CA ASP A 123 -27.19 -12.36 -22.22
C ASP A 123 -26.43 -11.13 -21.69
N ILE A 124 -25.49 -11.35 -20.78
CA ILE A 124 -24.58 -10.31 -20.28
C ILE A 124 -23.23 -10.53 -20.92
N SER A 125 -22.72 -9.52 -21.66
CA SER A 125 -21.40 -9.63 -22.30
C SER A 125 -20.27 -9.83 -21.28
N ILE A 126 -19.20 -10.51 -21.68
CA ILE A 126 -18.00 -10.67 -20.83
C ILE A 126 -17.42 -9.33 -20.40
N PRO A 127 -17.25 -8.32 -21.29
CA PRO A 127 -16.82 -7.01 -20.87
C PRO A 127 -17.70 -6.41 -19.76
N MET A 128 -19.03 -6.51 -19.90
CA MET A 128 -19.95 -6.01 -18.89
C MET A 128 -19.79 -6.75 -17.55
N LEU A 129 -19.65 -8.08 -17.57
CA LEU A 129 -19.38 -8.87 -16.37
C LEU A 129 -18.04 -8.52 -15.72
N VAL A 130 -17.01 -8.18 -16.50
CA VAL A 130 -15.75 -7.66 -15.98
C VAL A 130 -15.95 -6.28 -15.31
N GLY A 131 -16.75 -5.40 -15.91
CA GLY A 131 -17.16 -4.15 -15.28
C GLY A 131 -17.85 -4.38 -13.93
N ILE A 132 -18.85 -5.26 -13.89
CA ILE A 132 -19.56 -5.68 -12.66
C ILE A 132 -18.56 -6.28 -11.65
N MET A 133 -17.66 -7.15 -12.08
CA MET A 133 -16.64 -7.76 -11.21
C MET A 133 -15.73 -6.70 -10.58
N GLN A 134 -15.26 -5.72 -11.35
CA GLN A 134 -14.41 -4.66 -10.80
C GLN A 134 -15.19 -3.74 -9.85
N GLY A 135 -16.48 -3.47 -10.12
CA GLY A 135 -17.38 -2.76 -9.20
C GLY A 135 -17.61 -3.54 -7.91
N ALA A 136 -17.93 -4.83 -8.02
CA ALA A 136 -18.18 -5.74 -6.90
C ALA A 136 -17.01 -5.84 -5.92
N VAL A 137 -15.78 -5.63 -6.39
CA VAL A 137 -14.57 -5.61 -5.55
C VAL A 137 -13.95 -4.22 -5.40
N THR A 138 -14.68 -3.18 -5.79
CA THR A 138 -14.30 -1.77 -5.69
C THR A 138 -12.94 -1.44 -6.30
N ASN A 139 -12.56 -2.15 -7.38
CA ASN A 139 -11.25 -2.03 -8.01
C ASN A 139 -11.27 -1.11 -9.24
N THR A 140 -11.14 0.19 -9.03
CA THR A 140 -11.10 1.20 -10.10
C THR A 140 -9.92 1.02 -11.08
N PRO A 141 -8.68 0.68 -10.64
CA PRO A 141 -7.60 0.43 -11.59
C PRO A 141 -7.86 -0.76 -12.51
N GLY A 142 -8.51 -1.81 -12.03
CA GLY A 142 -8.92 -2.95 -12.85
C GLY A 142 -9.98 -2.58 -13.88
N LEU A 143 -10.91 -1.69 -13.54
CA LEU A 143 -11.85 -1.12 -14.53
C LEU A 143 -11.08 -0.38 -15.63
N GLY A 144 -10.11 0.47 -15.26
CA GLY A 144 -9.29 1.19 -16.23
C GLY A 144 -8.52 0.27 -17.16
N ALA A 145 -7.93 -0.80 -16.61
CA ALA A 145 -7.20 -1.79 -17.40
C ALA A 145 -8.12 -2.59 -18.35
N ALA A 146 -9.33 -2.92 -17.89
CA ALA A 146 -10.34 -3.56 -18.74
C ALA A 146 -10.80 -2.65 -19.88
N GLN A 147 -11.04 -1.36 -19.58
CA GLN A 147 -11.40 -0.37 -20.60
C GLN A 147 -10.29 -0.18 -21.63
N GLU A 148 -9.04 -0.12 -21.20
CA GLU A 148 -7.87 -0.04 -22.08
C GLU A 148 -7.76 -1.28 -22.98
N ALA A 149 -8.00 -2.48 -22.43
CA ALA A 149 -8.01 -3.72 -23.23
C ALA A 149 -9.12 -3.70 -24.30
N LEU A 150 -10.30 -3.20 -23.98
CA LEU A 150 -11.38 -3.01 -24.95
C LEU A 150 -10.99 -2.03 -26.07
N ASN A 151 -10.39 -0.91 -25.70
CA ASN A 151 -9.90 0.07 -26.67
C ASN A 151 -8.89 -0.56 -27.63
N GLN A 152 -7.98 -1.43 -27.12
CA GLN A 152 -7.02 -2.17 -27.96
C GLN A 152 -7.71 -3.14 -28.95
N LEU A 153 -8.86 -3.71 -28.56
CA LEU A 153 -9.68 -4.57 -29.45
C LEU A 153 -10.58 -3.76 -30.40
N GLY A 154 -10.58 -2.43 -30.32
CA GLY A 154 -11.46 -1.57 -31.10
C GLY A 154 -12.94 -1.71 -30.73
N ARG A 155 -13.23 -2.13 -29.50
CA ARG A 155 -14.60 -2.28 -28.97
C ARG A 155 -14.95 -1.13 -28.04
N GLU A 156 -16.12 -0.55 -28.23
CA GLU A 156 -16.70 0.45 -27.37
C GLU A 156 -17.87 -0.16 -26.59
N GLU A 157 -17.61 -0.61 -25.37
CA GLU A 157 -18.64 -1.07 -24.45
C GLU A 157 -18.62 -0.23 -23.17
N ALA A 158 -19.81 0.11 -22.68
CA ALA A 158 -19.95 0.96 -21.49
C ALA A 158 -19.78 0.17 -20.17
N ILE A 159 -18.64 -0.51 -20.02
CA ILE A 159 -18.33 -1.35 -18.83
C ILE A 159 -18.37 -0.54 -17.51
N GLY A 160 -18.24 0.78 -17.60
CA GLY A 160 -18.43 1.70 -16.47
C GLY A 160 -19.83 1.64 -15.86
N LEU A 161 -20.86 1.31 -16.65
CA LEU A 161 -22.22 1.10 -16.13
C LEU A 161 -22.27 -0.11 -15.18
N GLY A 162 -21.76 -1.25 -15.60
CA GLY A 162 -21.68 -2.45 -14.75
C GLY A 162 -20.90 -2.21 -13.48
N TYR A 163 -19.78 -1.48 -13.57
CA TYR A 163 -19.00 -1.06 -12.41
C TYR A 163 -19.82 -0.19 -11.45
N ALA A 164 -20.51 0.83 -11.96
CA ALA A 164 -21.28 1.77 -11.14
C ALA A 164 -22.45 1.08 -10.41
N VAL A 165 -23.14 0.18 -11.11
CA VAL A 165 -24.27 -0.59 -10.54
C VAL A 165 -23.81 -1.56 -9.45
N ALA A 166 -22.67 -2.23 -9.66
CA ALA A 166 -22.16 -3.23 -8.71
C ALA A 166 -21.39 -2.62 -7.52
N TYR A 167 -20.85 -1.41 -7.65
CA TYR A 167 -19.97 -0.82 -6.64
C TYR A 167 -20.60 -0.69 -5.23
N PRO A 168 -21.83 -0.15 -5.07
CA PRO A 168 -22.45 -0.09 -3.74
C PRO A 168 -22.64 -1.47 -3.12
N MET A 169 -23.00 -2.46 -3.94
CA MET A 169 -23.18 -3.84 -3.51
C MET A 169 -21.84 -4.49 -3.10
N GLY A 170 -20.74 -4.11 -3.75
CA GLY A 170 -19.40 -4.51 -3.37
C GLY A 170 -19.03 -4.07 -1.96
N VAL A 171 -19.37 -2.83 -1.57
CA VAL A 171 -19.13 -2.34 -0.20
C VAL A 171 -20.03 -3.07 0.79
N ILE A 172 -21.33 -3.11 0.53
CA ILE A 172 -22.33 -3.75 1.40
C ILE A 172 -22.05 -5.25 1.53
N GLY A 173 -21.75 -5.94 0.45
CA GLY A 173 -21.48 -7.38 0.42
C GLY A 173 -20.27 -7.79 1.26
N VAL A 174 -19.19 -7.01 1.23
CA VAL A 174 -18.03 -7.27 2.10
C VAL A 174 -18.39 -7.09 3.58
N LEU A 175 -19.14 -6.03 3.92
CA LEU A 175 -19.56 -5.79 5.31
C LEU A 175 -20.52 -6.87 5.81
N LEU A 176 -21.49 -7.29 4.98
CA LEU A 176 -22.37 -8.41 5.30
C LEU A 176 -21.59 -9.71 5.50
N THR A 177 -20.58 -9.95 4.68
CA THR A 177 -19.66 -11.10 4.87
C THR A 177 -19.02 -11.09 6.25
N PHE A 178 -18.57 -9.94 6.75
CA PHE A 178 -17.98 -9.85 8.09
C PHE A 178 -18.98 -10.20 9.19
N ILE A 179 -20.22 -9.68 9.07
CA ILE A 179 -21.28 -9.96 10.02
C ILE A 179 -21.65 -11.46 9.99
N ILE A 180 -21.80 -12.04 8.81
CA ILE A 180 -22.10 -13.48 8.63
C ILE A 180 -21.00 -14.35 9.22
N LEU A 181 -19.71 -14.07 8.94
CA LEU A 181 -18.60 -14.81 9.50
C LEU A 181 -18.57 -14.73 11.04
N ARG A 182 -18.84 -13.52 11.58
CA ARG A 182 -18.94 -13.33 13.03
C ARG A 182 -20.05 -14.18 13.64
N ALA A 183 -21.22 -14.25 12.97
CA ALA A 183 -22.37 -15.05 13.42
C ALA A 183 -22.08 -16.56 13.32
N ILE A 184 -21.58 -17.05 12.18
CA ILE A 184 -21.27 -18.48 11.96
C ILE A 184 -20.30 -19.00 13.01
N PHE A 185 -19.20 -18.28 13.25
CA PHE A 185 -18.15 -18.70 14.18
C PHE A 185 -18.36 -18.22 15.62
N ARG A 186 -19.51 -17.55 15.91
CA ARG A 186 -19.84 -16.98 17.23
C ARG A 186 -18.69 -16.19 17.86
N ILE A 187 -18.07 -15.31 17.05
CA ILE A 187 -16.83 -14.62 17.40
C ILE A 187 -17.10 -13.55 18.49
N LYS A 188 -16.37 -13.65 19.59
CA LYS A 188 -16.32 -12.64 20.67
C LYS A 188 -15.09 -11.77 20.44
N LEU A 189 -15.31 -10.46 20.22
CA LEU A 189 -14.24 -9.53 19.84
C LEU A 189 -13.17 -9.40 20.93
N GLU A 190 -13.57 -9.45 22.21
CA GLU A 190 -12.65 -9.38 23.36
C GLU A 190 -11.64 -10.53 23.34
N LYS A 191 -12.08 -11.77 23.05
CA LYS A 191 -11.20 -12.94 22.97
C LYS A 191 -10.24 -12.87 21.78
N GLU A 192 -10.70 -12.33 20.66
CA GLU A 192 -9.83 -12.12 19.49
C GLU A 192 -8.78 -11.05 19.80
N GLU A 193 -9.11 -10.02 20.57
CA GLU A 193 -8.17 -8.98 20.99
C GLU A 193 -7.10 -9.54 21.96
N GLU A 194 -7.50 -10.33 22.95
CA GLU A 194 -6.58 -11.01 23.86
C GLU A 194 -5.60 -11.93 23.12
N SER A 195 -6.10 -12.68 22.13
CA SER A 195 -5.25 -13.56 21.31
C SER A 195 -4.19 -12.79 20.51
N LEU A 196 -4.49 -11.56 20.06
CA LEU A 196 -3.53 -10.71 19.37
C LEU A 196 -2.50 -10.11 20.33
N LYS A 197 -2.88 -9.75 21.55
CA LYS A 197 -1.94 -9.24 22.55
C LYS A 197 -0.89 -10.30 22.89
N SER A 198 -1.32 -11.54 23.10
CA SER A 198 -0.40 -12.67 23.36
C SER A 198 0.50 -13.03 22.17
N GLN A 199 0.05 -12.79 20.92
CA GLN A 199 0.88 -12.98 19.73
C GLN A 199 1.84 -11.82 19.47
N LYS A 200 1.48 -10.57 19.82
CA LYS A 200 2.36 -9.39 19.68
C LYS A 200 3.56 -9.42 20.62
N GLU A 201 3.46 -10.08 21.76
CA GLU A 201 4.60 -10.30 22.65
C GLU A 201 5.70 -11.17 22.02
N ASN A 202 5.40 -11.84 20.91
CA ASN A 202 6.30 -12.79 20.23
C ASN A 202 6.91 -12.33 18.89
N HIS A 203 6.62 -11.14 18.33
CA HIS A 203 7.10 -10.77 16.98
C HIS A 203 7.76 -9.39 16.83
N GLU A 204 9.00 -9.46 16.36
CA GLU A 204 9.80 -8.59 15.45
C GLU A 204 9.86 -7.06 15.63
N THR A 205 9.56 -6.47 16.78
CA THR A 205 10.06 -5.12 17.06
C THR A 205 11.44 -5.24 17.72
N PRO A 206 12.48 -4.50 17.24
CA PRO A 206 13.76 -4.50 17.93
C PRO A 206 13.58 -4.05 19.38
N ASN A 207 13.87 -4.95 20.34
CA ASN A 207 13.80 -4.66 21.76
C ASN A 207 15.11 -4.04 22.24
N TRP A 208 14.96 -3.15 23.19
CA TRP A 208 16.07 -2.57 23.93
C TRP A 208 16.23 -3.33 25.23
N ILE A 209 17.37 -4.00 25.41
CA ILE A 209 17.68 -4.75 26.61
C ILE A 209 19.03 -4.32 27.18
N THR A 210 19.16 -4.36 28.48
CA THR A 210 20.45 -4.15 29.15
C THR A 210 20.95 -5.47 29.69
N ILE A 211 22.21 -5.81 29.34
CA ILE A 211 22.84 -7.07 29.69
C ILE A 211 24.13 -6.77 30.47
N LYS A 212 24.29 -7.43 31.60
CA LYS A 212 25.56 -7.49 32.30
C LYS A 212 26.35 -8.67 31.75
N VAL A 213 27.54 -8.41 31.21
CA VAL A 213 28.45 -9.44 30.69
C VAL A 213 28.85 -10.38 31.81
N ALA A 214 28.54 -11.66 31.67
CA ALA A 214 28.79 -12.70 32.66
C ALA A 214 29.41 -13.96 32.05
N ASN A 215 29.65 -14.00 30.76
CA ASN A 215 30.23 -15.13 30.06
C ASN A 215 31.77 -14.97 30.01
N GLU A 216 32.47 -15.80 30.74
CA GLU A 216 33.96 -15.79 30.82
C GLU A 216 34.65 -16.04 29.46
N SER A 217 33.98 -16.77 28.56
CA SER A 217 34.51 -17.05 27.21
C SER A 217 34.57 -15.80 26.31
N LEU A 218 33.98 -14.68 26.73
CA LEU A 218 33.97 -13.43 25.97
C LEU A 218 34.97 -12.41 26.47
N VAL A 219 35.70 -12.72 27.53
CA VAL A 219 36.75 -11.85 28.07
C VAL A 219 37.82 -11.66 27.00
N ASP A 220 38.22 -10.40 26.79
CA ASP A 220 39.16 -9.95 25.77
C ASP A 220 38.71 -10.19 24.29
N CYS A 221 37.52 -10.74 24.05
CA CYS A 221 36.97 -10.80 22.71
C CYS A 221 36.45 -9.41 22.28
N THR A 222 36.72 -9.09 21.01
CA THR A 222 36.13 -7.88 20.43
C THR A 222 34.63 -8.07 20.19
N LEU A 223 33.90 -6.97 20.15
CA LEU A 223 32.46 -7.01 19.87
C LEU A 223 32.15 -7.68 18.51
N ALA A 224 33.00 -7.45 17.49
CA ALA A 224 32.88 -8.11 16.19
C ALA A 224 33.05 -9.63 16.29
N GLN A 225 34.03 -10.09 17.11
CA GLN A 225 34.23 -11.54 17.37
C GLN A 225 32.99 -12.14 18.07
N CYS A 226 32.45 -11.46 19.07
CA CYS A 226 31.21 -11.89 19.76
C CYS A 226 30.06 -12.04 18.79
N GLN A 227 29.86 -11.07 17.88
CA GLN A 227 28.80 -11.13 16.87
C GLN A 227 29.00 -12.29 15.89
N SER A 228 30.24 -12.57 15.50
CA SER A 228 30.57 -13.69 14.60
C SER A 228 30.32 -15.05 15.24
N MET A 229 30.63 -15.19 16.54
CA MET A 229 30.42 -16.44 17.29
C MET A 229 28.97 -16.82 17.44
N ILE A 230 28.12 -15.85 17.83
CA ILE A 230 26.70 -16.10 18.05
C ILE A 230 25.91 -16.30 16.75
N ARG A 231 26.41 -15.82 15.61
CA ARG A 231 25.73 -15.79 14.31
C ARG A 231 24.33 -15.17 14.37
N ARG A 232 24.08 -14.29 15.34
CA ARG A 232 22.84 -13.53 15.55
C ARG A 232 23.18 -12.04 15.49
N GLN A 233 22.21 -11.25 15.07
CA GLN A 233 22.44 -9.82 14.88
C GLN A 233 21.90 -9.04 16.07
N PHE A 234 22.76 -8.25 16.67
CA PHE A 234 22.42 -7.26 17.69
C PHE A 234 23.25 -5.99 17.48
N ILE A 235 22.78 -4.88 17.99
CA ILE A 235 23.51 -3.61 17.97
C ILE A 235 23.80 -3.21 19.41
N ALA A 236 25.06 -3.15 19.76
CA ALA A 236 25.49 -2.57 21.03
C ALA A 236 25.45 -1.04 20.91
N SER A 237 24.59 -0.39 21.66
CA SER A 237 24.36 1.05 21.59
C SER A 237 25.19 1.84 22.61
N ARG A 238 25.39 1.28 23.80
CA ARG A 238 26.17 1.86 24.91
C ARG A 238 26.85 0.73 25.69
N LEU A 239 28.03 1.01 26.24
CA LEU A 239 28.77 0.13 27.15
C LEU A 239 29.23 0.96 28.35
N PHE A 240 28.94 0.48 29.55
CA PHE A 240 29.50 1.00 30.79
C PHE A 240 30.57 0.03 31.31
N ASN A 241 31.79 0.47 31.37
CA ASN A 241 32.98 -0.34 31.76
C ASN A 241 33.30 -0.22 33.27
N GLY A 242 32.36 0.22 34.08
CA GLY A 242 32.58 0.46 35.52
C GLY A 242 33.14 1.85 35.83
N LYS A 243 33.55 2.64 34.82
CA LYS A 243 34.12 4.00 34.99
C LYS A 243 33.34 5.03 34.15
N GLU A 244 33.10 4.73 32.91
CA GLU A 244 32.49 5.66 31.94
C GLU A 244 31.58 4.93 30.98
N VAL A 245 30.65 5.67 30.35
CA VAL A 245 29.78 5.17 29.30
C VAL A 245 30.39 5.51 27.95
N ILE A 246 30.66 4.50 27.14
CA ILE A 246 31.21 4.64 25.79
C ILE A 246 30.27 4.10 24.74
N ILE A 247 30.44 4.53 23.47
CA ILE A 247 29.84 3.86 22.31
C ILE A 247 30.79 2.75 21.88
N PRO A 248 30.41 1.47 22.03
CA PRO A 248 31.32 0.39 21.68
C PRO A 248 31.53 0.33 20.16
N SER A 249 32.78 0.16 19.73
CA SER A 249 33.15 -0.12 18.34
C SER A 249 33.27 -1.62 18.11
N ASP A 250 33.49 -2.04 16.86
CA ASP A 250 33.71 -3.45 16.52
C ASP A 250 34.97 -4.01 17.19
N ASP A 251 35.95 -3.14 17.46
CA ASP A 251 37.23 -3.46 18.14
C ASP A 251 37.14 -3.31 19.67
N THR A 252 35.98 -2.95 20.22
CA THR A 252 35.81 -2.82 21.67
C THR A 252 35.89 -4.19 22.32
N HIS A 253 36.80 -4.37 23.27
CA HIS A 253 36.94 -5.58 24.07
C HIS A 253 35.89 -5.58 25.20
N LEU A 254 35.28 -6.73 25.42
CA LEU A 254 34.32 -6.93 26.52
C LEU A 254 35.04 -7.48 27.76
N ALA A 255 34.68 -6.97 28.92
CA ALA A 255 35.15 -7.45 30.21
C ALA A 255 34.00 -8.01 31.05
N LEU A 256 34.31 -8.90 31.98
CA LEU A 256 33.32 -9.39 32.94
C LEU A 256 32.78 -8.24 33.79
N GLY A 257 31.47 -8.17 33.89
CA GLY A 257 30.80 -7.12 34.66
C GLY A 257 30.44 -5.88 33.86
N ASP A 258 30.89 -5.73 32.63
CA ASP A 258 30.48 -4.67 31.73
C ASP A 258 28.96 -4.67 31.56
N ILE A 259 28.36 -3.46 31.50
CA ILE A 259 26.93 -3.30 31.27
C ILE A 259 26.73 -2.82 29.84
N LEU A 260 26.06 -3.63 29.04
CA LEU A 260 25.87 -3.39 27.62
C LEU A 260 24.39 -3.12 27.33
N SER A 261 24.09 -1.98 26.70
CA SER A 261 22.79 -1.71 26.13
C SER A 261 22.73 -2.25 24.71
N VAL A 262 21.81 -3.19 24.48
CA VAL A 262 21.73 -3.96 23.23
C VAL A 262 20.36 -3.79 22.60
N ILE A 263 20.34 -3.58 21.29
CA ILE A 263 19.13 -3.63 20.47
C ILE A 263 19.16 -4.93 19.68
N VAL A 264 18.15 -5.73 19.86
CA VAL A 264 18.02 -7.08 19.29
C VAL A 264 16.56 -7.36 18.90
N ASN A 265 16.36 -8.20 17.88
CA ASN A 265 15.02 -8.68 17.54
C ASN A 265 14.51 -9.64 18.63
N ASN A 266 13.19 -9.65 18.86
CA ASN A 266 12.57 -10.51 19.87
C ASN A 266 12.95 -11.98 19.76
N ASP A 267 13.04 -12.50 18.52
CA ASP A 267 13.41 -13.89 18.26
C ASP A 267 14.85 -14.23 18.66
N ASP A 268 15.72 -13.23 18.67
CA ASP A 268 17.14 -13.38 19.01
C ASP A 268 17.46 -12.98 20.47
N GLU A 269 16.53 -12.35 21.18
CA GLU A 269 16.74 -11.82 22.54
C GLU A 269 17.26 -12.88 23.51
N LYS A 270 16.58 -14.05 23.56
CA LYS A 270 16.97 -15.15 24.46
C LYS A 270 18.38 -15.68 24.12
N ALA A 271 18.69 -15.83 22.84
CA ALA A 271 20.00 -16.34 22.39
C ALA A 271 21.10 -15.34 22.71
N VAL A 272 20.88 -14.05 22.43
CA VAL A 272 21.86 -12.98 22.72
C VAL A 272 22.05 -12.81 24.23
N THR A 273 20.99 -12.83 25.01
CA THR A 273 21.07 -12.72 26.47
C THR A 273 21.84 -13.91 27.07
N SER A 274 21.51 -15.14 26.68
CA SER A 274 22.21 -16.33 27.19
C SER A 274 23.68 -16.38 26.79
N PHE A 275 24.04 -15.81 25.64
CA PHE A 275 25.41 -15.77 25.16
C PHE A 275 26.24 -14.70 25.84
N LEU A 276 25.70 -13.48 26.01
CA LEU A 276 26.45 -12.34 26.59
C LEU A 276 26.45 -12.39 28.12
N GLY A 277 25.33 -12.78 28.76
CA GLY A 277 25.26 -12.80 30.21
C GLY A 277 23.84 -12.71 30.77
N LYS A 278 23.61 -11.83 31.71
CA LYS A 278 22.32 -11.70 32.43
C LYS A 278 21.63 -10.38 32.06
N LYS A 279 20.35 -10.44 31.73
CA LYS A 279 19.49 -9.26 31.59
C LYS A 279 19.31 -8.59 32.94
N ILE A 280 19.53 -7.28 33.00
CA ILE A 280 19.39 -6.47 34.22
C ILE A 280 18.55 -5.23 33.94
N ASP A 281 17.89 -4.73 34.99
CA ASP A 281 17.27 -3.41 34.96
C ASP A 281 18.33 -2.40 35.41
N TYR A 282 18.83 -1.62 34.46
CA TYR A 282 19.84 -0.60 34.68
C TYR A 282 19.34 0.74 34.16
N VAL A 283 19.34 1.74 35.02
CA VAL A 283 18.95 3.11 34.64
C VAL A 283 20.21 3.81 34.12
N TRP A 284 20.18 4.12 32.83
CA TRP A 284 21.25 4.89 32.21
C TRP A 284 21.10 6.37 32.62
N GLU A 285 21.91 6.81 33.58
CA GLU A 285 21.89 8.22 34.01
C GLU A 285 22.41 9.13 32.91
N ASP A 286 21.65 10.18 32.61
CA ASP A 286 22.05 11.26 31.71
C ASP A 286 22.92 12.26 32.49
N SER A 287 24.21 11.97 32.67
CA SER A 287 25.15 12.94 33.24
C SER A 287 25.59 13.95 32.18
N GLU A 288 26.02 15.16 32.58
CA GLU A 288 26.22 16.37 31.73
C GLU A 288 27.19 16.21 30.52
N ASN A 289 27.90 15.08 30.41
CA ASN A 289 28.76 14.75 29.26
C ASN A 289 28.28 13.53 28.47
N THR A 290 26.99 13.18 28.54
CA THR A 290 26.50 11.86 28.17
C THR A 290 25.90 11.79 26.80
N MET A 291 25.90 10.56 26.30
CA MET A 291 25.34 10.10 25.06
C MET A 291 23.83 10.26 25.03
N VAL A 292 23.34 11.09 24.14
CA VAL A 292 21.90 11.28 23.90
C VAL A 292 21.44 10.48 22.70
N SER A 293 20.16 10.12 22.70
CA SER A 293 19.49 9.52 21.56
C SER A 293 18.61 10.55 20.85
N ARG A 294 18.79 10.71 19.55
CA ARG A 294 17.95 11.60 18.74
C ARG A 294 17.42 10.90 17.49
N ARG A 295 16.23 11.30 17.06
CA ARG A 295 15.68 10.90 15.77
C ARG A 295 15.98 11.99 14.75
N ILE A 296 16.64 11.62 13.66
CA ILE A 296 17.02 12.50 12.56
C ILE A 296 16.34 12.01 11.30
N VAL A 297 15.80 12.92 10.50
CA VAL A 297 15.20 12.58 9.21
C VAL A 297 16.24 12.77 8.10
N VAL A 298 16.42 11.76 7.28
CA VAL A 298 17.31 11.82 6.12
C VAL A 298 16.67 12.68 5.05
N THR A 299 17.24 13.89 4.83
CA THR A 299 16.70 14.87 3.85
C THR A 299 17.71 15.26 2.78
N GLN A 300 18.98 14.85 2.94
CA GLN A 300 20.03 15.14 1.95
C GLN A 300 19.99 14.10 0.83
N SER A 301 19.79 14.56 -0.42
CA SER A 301 19.77 13.73 -1.62
C SER A 301 21.07 12.91 -1.82
N LYS A 302 22.20 13.45 -1.36
CA LYS A 302 23.53 12.80 -1.44
C LYS A 302 23.62 11.52 -0.59
N ILE A 303 22.74 11.35 0.39
CA ILE A 303 22.69 10.18 1.27
C ILE A 303 21.83 9.06 0.68
N ASN A 304 20.94 9.41 -0.24
CA ASN A 304 20.05 8.44 -0.87
C ASN A 304 20.84 7.33 -1.57
N GLY A 305 20.59 6.08 -1.16
CA GLY A 305 21.28 4.90 -1.71
C GLY A 305 22.69 4.64 -1.15
N LYS A 306 23.15 5.36 -0.12
CA LYS A 306 24.37 5.00 0.60
C LYS A 306 24.07 4.01 1.71
N THR A 307 24.98 3.07 1.95
CA THR A 307 24.89 2.14 3.09
C THR A 307 25.30 2.83 4.39
N ILE A 308 24.72 2.41 5.52
CA ILE A 308 25.09 2.95 6.84
C ILE A 308 26.59 2.77 7.07
N GLY A 309 27.16 1.62 6.73
CA GLY A 309 28.58 1.34 6.88
C GLY A 309 29.46 2.29 6.06
N SER A 310 29.04 2.66 4.82
CA SER A 310 29.81 3.57 3.96
C SER A 310 29.86 5.01 4.49
N LEU A 311 28.96 5.38 5.38
CA LEU A 311 28.93 6.71 6.00
C LEU A 311 29.89 6.84 7.18
N ALA A 312 30.38 5.71 7.70
CA ALA A 312 31.38 5.63 8.76
C ALA A 312 31.10 6.54 9.99
N PHE A 313 29.83 6.80 10.32
CA PHE A 313 29.47 7.73 11.41
C PHE A 313 30.01 7.31 12.76
N ARG A 314 30.15 6.00 12.96
CA ARG A 314 30.68 5.41 14.19
C ARG A 314 32.17 5.74 14.35
N THR A 315 32.95 5.52 13.32
CA THR A 315 34.41 5.75 13.34
C THR A 315 34.77 7.21 13.20
N ALA A 316 34.05 7.99 12.37
CA ALA A 316 34.39 9.38 12.09
C ALA A 316 33.86 10.36 13.15
N TYR A 317 32.72 10.07 13.78
CA TYR A 317 32.02 11.01 14.67
C TYR A 317 31.65 10.39 16.03
N GLY A 318 31.93 9.11 16.28
CA GLY A 318 31.48 8.44 17.51
C GLY A 318 29.95 8.38 17.64
N VAL A 319 29.23 8.32 16.52
CA VAL A 319 27.76 8.27 16.50
C VAL A 319 27.30 6.93 15.95
N ASN A 320 26.47 6.24 16.69
CA ASN A 320 25.89 4.98 16.25
C ASN A 320 24.46 5.16 15.77
N ILE A 321 24.13 4.65 14.57
CA ILE A 321 22.76 4.52 14.11
C ILE A 321 22.22 3.19 14.64
N THR A 322 21.15 3.23 15.41
CA THR A 322 20.61 2.05 16.08
C THR A 322 19.35 1.50 15.40
N ARG A 323 18.55 2.37 14.81
CA ARG A 323 17.28 2.01 14.19
C ARG A 323 16.99 2.91 13.01
N VAL A 324 16.36 2.35 11.98
CA VAL A 324 15.85 3.09 10.82
C VAL A 324 14.35 2.84 10.71
N HIS A 325 13.56 3.89 10.83
CA HIS A 325 12.12 3.84 10.61
C HIS A 325 11.82 4.25 9.17
N ARG A 326 11.23 3.33 8.39
CA ARG A 326 10.87 3.50 6.98
C ARG A 326 9.47 2.98 6.72
N SER A 327 8.59 3.82 6.16
CA SER A 327 7.23 3.43 5.76
C SER A 327 6.45 2.67 6.85
N GLY A 328 6.56 3.13 8.11
CA GLY A 328 5.85 2.52 9.24
C GLY A 328 6.54 1.29 9.86
N ILE A 329 7.71 0.88 9.35
CA ILE A 329 8.45 -0.30 9.84
C ILE A 329 9.77 0.13 10.47
N ASP A 330 10.07 -0.39 11.66
CA ASP A 330 11.37 -0.25 12.30
C ASP A 330 12.33 -1.34 11.81
N LEU A 331 13.44 -0.90 11.25
CA LEU A 331 14.51 -1.76 10.75
C LEU A 331 15.74 -1.64 11.66
N LEU A 332 16.39 -2.76 11.92
CA LEU A 332 17.68 -2.76 12.58
C LEU A 332 18.73 -2.09 11.68
N ALA A 333 19.49 -1.13 12.20
CA ALA A 333 20.47 -0.35 11.43
C ALA A 333 21.75 -1.15 11.16
N ARG A 334 21.68 -2.08 10.20
CA ARG A 334 22.84 -2.89 9.76
C ARG A 334 23.76 -2.08 8.87
N PRO A 335 25.07 -2.36 8.85
CA PRO A 335 26.03 -1.66 7.98
C PRO A 335 25.65 -1.72 6.50
N GLU A 336 25.03 -2.81 6.04
CA GLU A 336 24.63 -3.03 4.64
C GLU A 336 23.30 -2.36 4.29
N LEU A 337 22.58 -1.82 5.28
CA LEU A 337 21.29 -1.17 5.04
C LEU A 337 21.50 0.15 4.29
N TYR A 338 20.84 0.26 3.14
CA TYR A 338 20.82 1.49 2.36
C TYR A 338 19.87 2.50 2.97
N LEU A 339 20.35 3.72 3.23
CA LEU A 339 19.53 4.84 3.64
C LEU A 339 18.79 5.45 2.43
N GLN A 340 17.59 5.91 2.67
CA GLN A 340 16.75 6.60 1.67
C GLN A 340 16.30 7.94 2.23
N VAL A 341 16.08 8.90 1.32
CA VAL A 341 15.44 10.17 1.70
C VAL A 341 14.05 9.85 2.29
N GLY A 342 13.74 10.48 3.42
CA GLY A 342 12.52 10.21 4.19
C GLY A 342 12.67 9.20 5.33
N ASP A 343 13.78 8.44 5.40
CA ASP A 343 14.05 7.58 6.54
C ASP A 343 14.19 8.41 7.82
N ARG A 344 13.65 7.90 8.92
CA ARG A 344 13.91 8.43 10.25
C ARG A 344 14.90 7.54 10.96
N VAL A 345 16.11 8.03 11.16
CA VAL A 345 17.18 7.27 11.83
C VAL A 345 17.26 7.66 13.30
N THR A 346 17.36 6.66 14.17
CA THR A 346 17.66 6.88 15.58
C THR A 346 19.17 6.80 15.76
N VAL A 347 19.78 7.91 16.20
CA VAL A 347 21.22 8.06 16.40
C VAL A 347 21.52 8.20 17.88
N VAL A 348 22.65 7.65 18.32
CA VAL A 348 23.16 7.73 19.69
C VAL A 348 24.58 8.26 19.66
N GLY A 349 24.85 9.31 20.40
CA GLY A 349 26.16 9.97 20.44
C GLY A 349 26.17 11.19 21.35
N SER A 350 27.30 11.89 21.43
CA SER A 350 27.37 13.19 22.10
C SER A 350 26.57 14.24 21.31
N LEU A 351 26.08 15.28 22.00
CA LEU A 351 25.30 16.34 21.37
C LEU A 351 26.01 16.98 20.17
N ASP A 352 27.31 17.28 20.30
CA ASP A 352 28.11 17.88 19.23
C ASP A 352 28.32 16.94 18.05
N ALA A 353 28.53 15.66 18.34
CA ALA A 353 28.70 14.64 17.30
C ALA A 353 27.37 14.42 16.52
N ILE A 354 26.26 14.35 17.24
CA ILE A 354 24.92 14.26 16.64
C ILE A 354 24.63 15.49 15.78
N ALA A 355 24.98 16.70 16.22
CA ALA A 355 24.77 17.92 15.43
C ALA A 355 25.57 17.90 14.11
N LYS A 356 26.78 17.31 14.09
CA LYS A 356 27.55 17.12 12.86
C LYS A 356 26.90 16.11 11.94
N VAL A 357 26.45 14.97 12.47
CA VAL A 357 25.74 13.93 11.71
C VAL A 357 24.39 14.47 11.19
N GLU A 358 23.69 15.27 11.97
CA GLU A 358 22.45 15.95 11.56
C GLU A 358 22.65 16.84 10.33
N LYS A 359 23.73 17.60 10.26
CA LYS A 359 24.08 18.40 9.07
C LYS A 359 24.34 17.53 7.84
N ILE A 360 24.95 16.35 8.02
CA ILE A 360 25.21 15.41 6.92
C ILE A 360 23.94 14.73 6.44
N LEU A 361 23.07 14.28 7.36
CA LEU A 361 21.80 13.64 7.05
C LEU A 361 20.71 14.64 6.61
N GLY A 362 20.77 15.87 7.15
CA GLY A 362 19.95 17.01 6.74
C GLY A 362 18.89 17.44 7.73
N ASN A 363 18.07 16.60 8.27
CA ASN A 363 16.99 16.85 9.26
C ASN A 363 16.08 18.08 9.01
N THR A 364 15.98 18.54 7.76
CA THR A 364 15.21 19.74 7.39
C THR A 364 13.93 19.30 6.70
N LEU A 365 12.81 19.23 7.45
CA LEU A 365 11.51 18.82 6.91
C LEU A 365 11.06 19.64 5.69
N LYS A 366 11.47 20.93 5.59
CA LYS A 366 11.19 21.77 4.41
C LYS A 366 11.68 21.13 3.10
N ARG A 367 12.83 20.47 3.07
CA ARG A 367 13.37 19.82 1.86
C ARG A 367 12.59 18.58 1.45
N LEU A 368 11.90 17.92 2.37
CA LEU A 368 11.05 16.78 2.07
C LEU A 368 9.72 17.22 1.42
N ASN A 369 9.34 18.47 1.55
CA ASN A 369 8.10 19.01 0.98
C ASN A 369 8.22 19.36 -0.51
N GLU A 370 9.42 19.33 -1.08
CA GLU A 370 9.62 19.57 -2.51
C GLU A 370 9.35 18.29 -3.30
N PRO A 371 8.30 18.24 -4.15
CA PRO A 371 8.02 17.05 -4.94
C PRO A 371 9.06 16.88 -6.05
N HIS A 372 9.60 15.67 -6.20
CA HIS A 372 10.55 15.34 -7.25
C HIS A 372 9.83 14.96 -8.55
N LEU A 373 9.33 15.97 -9.27
CA LEU A 373 8.57 15.80 -10.52
C LEU A 373 9.35 15.01 -11.58
N ILE A 374 10.68 15.16 -11.63
CA ILE A 374 11.53 14.42 -12.58
C ILE A 374 11.34 12.90 -12.40
N THR A 375 11.35 12.39 -11.19
CA THR A 375 11.19 10.96 -10.92
C THR A 375 9.79 10.47 -11.34
N ILE A 376 8.76 11.29 -11.08
CA ILE A 376 7.37 10.96 -11.43
C ILE A 376 7.21 10.89 -12.95
N PHE A 377 7.56 11.96 -13.68
CA PHE A 377 7.36 12.03 -15.13
C PHE A 377 8.29 11.10 -15.91
N LEU A 378 9.54 10.92 -15.45
CA LEU A 378 10.44 9.91 -16.02
C LEU A 378 9.89 8.49 -15.81
N GLY A 379 9.35 8.22 -14.63
CA GLY A 379 8.72 6.94 -14.32
C GLY A 379 7.46 6.69 -15.16
N ILE A 380 6.62 7.68 -15.35
CA ILE A 380 5.45 7.61 -16.26
C ILE A 380 5.91 7.37 -17.69
N PHE A 381 6.90 8.12 -18.17
CA PHE A 381 7.46 7.96 -19.52
C PHE A 381 7.95 6.52 -19.77
N VAL A 382 8.81 6.01 -18.88
CA VAL A 382 9.28 4.62 -18.98
C VAL A 382 8.11 3.63 -18.82
N GLY A 383 7.14 3.92 -17.93
CA GLY A 383 5.95 3.12 -17.72
C GLY A 383 5.11 2.97 -18.99
N ILE A 384 4.89 4.05 -19.73
CA ILE A 384 4.17 4.03 -21.01
C ILE A 384 4.96 3.22 -22.05
N LEU A 385 6.29 3.40 -22.13
CA LEU A 385 7.12 2.61 -23.04
C LEU A 385 7.00 1.10 -22.72
N VAL A 386 7.14 0.71 -21.46
CA VAL A 386 7.00 -0.70 -21.03
C VAL A 386 5.58 -1.21 -21.29
N GLY A 387 4.57 -0.39 -21.02
CA GLY A 387 3.16 -0.73 -21.24
C GLY A 387 2.82 -0.93 -22.73
N SER A 388 3.55 -0.28 -23.62
CA SER A 388 3.34 -0.35 -25.07
C SER A 388 4.04 -1.54 -25.73
N ILE A 389 4.88 -2.30 -25.01
CA ILE A 389 5.59 -3.47 -25.56
C ILE A 389 4.58 -4.55 -25.95
N PRO A 390 4.51 -4.96 -27.23
CA PRO A 390 3.62 -6.03 -27.65
C PRO A 390 4.18 -7.39 -27.21
N ILE A 391 3.40 -8.17 -26.46
CA ILE A 391 3.75 -9.52 -26.01
C ILE A 391 2.88 -10.51 -26.79
N HIS A 392 3.51 -11.36 -27.60
CA HIS A 392 2.81 -12.36 -28.39
C HIS A 392 2.61 -13.64 -27.56
N PHE A 393 1.36 -14.03 -27.39
CA PHE A 393 1.01 -15.32 -26.77
C PHE A 393 0.50 -16.28 -27.85
N PRO A 394 0.84 -17.58 -27.78
CA PRO A 394 0.25 -18.59 -28.67
C PRO A 394 -1.29 -18.56 -28.53
N ASN A 395 -2.00 -18.62 -29.66
CA ASN A 395 -3.47 -18.62 -29.75
C ASN A 395 -4.18 -17.29 -29.40
N MET A 396 -3.47 -16.17 -29.26
CA MET A 396 -4.11 -14.86 -29.19
C MET A 396 -4.15 -14.20 -30.58
N PRO A 397 -5.30 -13.65 -31.00
CA PRO A 397 -5.44 -13.02 -32.31
C PRO A 397 -4.64 -11.72 -32.43
N MET A 398 -4.33 -11.08 -31.32
CA MET A 398 -3.57 -9.83 -31.24
C MET A 398 -2.52 -9.90 -30.12
N PRO A 399 -1.36 -9.20 -30.25
CA PRO A 399 -0.37 -9.14 -29.18
C PRO A 399 -0.96 -8.41 -27.98
N ALA A 400 -0.85 -9.02 -26.80
CA ALA A 400 -1.24 -8.38 -25.56
C ALA A 400 -0.24 -7.28 -25.19
N LYS A 401 -0.73 -6.16 -24.68
CA LYS A 401 0.07 -5.07 -24.12
C LYS A 401 -0.35 -4.85 -22.68
N LEU A 402 0.60 -4.46 -21.82
CA LEU A 402 0.27 -4.08 -20.44
C LEU A 402 -0.55 -2.77 -20.40
N GLY A 403 -0.51 -1.97 -21.46
CA GLY A 403 -1.28 -0.76 -21.62
C GLY A 403 -0.86 0.37 -20.67
N LEU A 404 -1.71 1.42 -20.67
CA LEU A 404 -1.49 2.64 -19.86
C LEU A 404 -1.73 2.42 -18.37
N ALA A 405 -2.32 1.29 -17.99
CA ALA A 405 -2.52 0.90 -16.60
C ALA A 405 -1.38 0.02 -16.07
N GLY A 406 -1.08 -1.08 -16.75
CA GLY A 406 -0.13 -2.10 -16.27
C GLY A 406 1.33 -1.66 -16.32
N GLY A 407 1.75 -1.01 -17.42
CA GLY A 407 3.13 -0.54 -17.58
C GLY A 407 3.55 0.46 -16.49
N PRO A 408 2.84 1.58 -16.33
CA PRO A 408 3.13 2.54 -15.27
C PRO A 408 3.08 1.95 -13.86
N LEU A 409 2.18 1.00 -13.58
CA LEU A 409 2.11 0.31 -12.29
C LEU A 409 3.41 -0.46 -11.99
N ILE A 410 3.84 -1.30 -12.94
CA ILE A 410 5.05 -2.13 -12.75
C ILE A 410 6.27 -1.24 -12.55
N VAL A 411 6.45 -0.23 -13.40
CA VAL A 411 7.58 0.70 -13.30
C VAL A 411 7.54 1.47 -11.99
N ALA A 412 6.37 1.93 -11.55
CA ALA A 412 6.24 2.64 -10.27
C ALA A 412 6.56 1.74 -9.06
N ILE A 413 6.13 0.47 -9.05
CA ILE A 413 6.48 -0.51 -8.02
C ILE A 413 8.00 -0.73 -7.98
N LEU A 414 8.64 -0.92 -9.14
CA LEU A 414 10.09 -1.12 -9.23
C LEU A 414 10.85 0.13 -8.81
N LEU A 415 10.42 1.32 -9.22
CA LEU A 415 11.01 2.58 -8.78
C LEU A 415 10.85 2.78 -7.27
N GLY A 416 9.67 2.54 -6.72
CA GLY A 416 9.43 2.64 -5.28
C GLY A 416 10.37 1.74 -4.47
N ARG A 417 10.74 0.57 -5.01
CA ARG A 417 11.62 -0.41 -4.34
C ARG A 417 13.10 -0.19 -4.63
N PHE A 418 13.45 0.05 -5.90
CA PHE A 418 14.84 0.01 -6.38
C PHE A 418 15.35 1.37 -6.88
N GLY A 419 14.50 2.41 -6.94
CA GLY A 419 14.85 3.72 -7.48
C GLY A 419 16.06 4.37 -6.79
N TYR A 420 16.28 4.08 -5.51
CA TYR A 420 17.46 4.54 -4.77
C TYR A 420 18.78 4.04 -5.38
N ARG A 421 18.80 2.85 -6.01
CA ARG A 421 20.01 2.31 -6.70
C ARG A 421 20.37 3.13 -7.94
N LEU A 422 19.36 3.71 -8.57
CA LEU A 422 19.52 4.61 -9.71
C LEU A 422 19.74 6.08 -9.29
N LYS A 423 19.94 6.33 -7.98
CA LYS A 423 20.03 7.66 -7.36
C LYS A 423 18.78 8.53 -7.59
N LEU A 424 17.66 7.94 -7.99
CA LEU A 424 16.38 8.62 -8.11
C LEU A 424 15.76 8.78 -6.72
N ILE A 425 15.28 9.97 -6.43
CA ILE A 425 14.56 10.24 -5.18
C ILE A 425 13.11 9.87 -5.43
N THR A 426 12.71 8.70 -4.94
CA THR A 426 11.34 8.18 -5.04
C THR A 426 10.48 8.60 -3.86
N TYR A 427 11.09 9.28 -2.88
CA TYR A 427 10.34 9.86 -1.77
C TYR A 427 9.43 10.97 -2.27
N THR A 428 8.16 10.79 -2.03
CA THR A 428 7.13 11.83 -2.19
C THR A 428 6.46 11.99 -0.84
N THR A 429 6.16 13.21 -0.42
CA THR A 429 5.39 13.39 0.82
C THR A 429 4.07 12.65 0.69
N GLN A 430 3.58 12.08 1.79
CA GLN A 430 2.30 11.37 1.79
C GLN A 430 1.18 12.26 1.23
N SER A 431 1.17 13.54 1.57
CA SER A 431 0.18 14.51 1.06
C SER A 431 0.27 14.70 -0.45
N ALA A 432 1.49 14.84 -1.01
CA ALA A 432 1.66 15.02 -2.46
C ALA A 432 1.26 13.75 -3.23
N ASN A 433 1.61 12.56 -2.72
CA ASN A 433 1.22 11.30 -3.36
C ASN A 433 -0.30 11.07 -3.28
N LEU A 434 -0.92 11.37 -2.14
CA LEU A 434 -2.38 11.33 -1.99
C LEU A 434 -3.07 12.32 -2.93
N MET A 435 -2.56 13.54 -3.06
CA MET A 435 -3.11 14.55 -3.97
C MET A 435 -3.05 14.07 -5.43
N LEU A 436 -1.90 13.55 -5.90
CA LEU A 436 -1.78 13.00 -7.26
C LEU A 436 -2.75 11.84 -7.48
N ARG A 437 -2.88 10.95 -6.49
CA ARG A 437 -3.79 9.82 -6.54
C ARG A 437 -5.25 10.28 -6.61
N GLU A 438 -5.65 11.22 -5.75
CA GLU A 438 -7.03 11.69 -5.70
C GLU A 438 -7.40 12.54 -6.94
N MET A 439 -6.49 13.35 -7.45
CA MET A 439 -6.69 14.05 -8.72
C MET A 439 -6.86 13.05 -9.87
N GLY A 440 -5.95 12.08 -9.98
CA GLY A 440 -5.99 11.08 -11.04
C GLY A 440 -7.28 10.27 -11.01
N ILE A 441 -7.66 9.73 -9.85
CA ILE A 441 -8.91 8.94 -9.73
C ILE A 441 -10.15 9.78 -9.96
N SER A 442 -10.17 11.05 -9.52
CA SER A 442 -11.32 11.95 -9.73
C SER A 442 -11.53 12.25 -11.21
N LEU A 443 -10.46 12.57 -11.94
CA LEU A 443 -10.51 12.79 -13.39
C LEU A 443 -10.98 11.55 -14.13
N PHE A 444 -10.46 10.38 -13.78
CA PHE A 444 -10.87 9.10 -14.36
C PHE A 444 -12.35 8.79 -14.08
N LEU A 445 -12.79 8.87 -12.82
CA LEU A 445 -14.17 8.55 -12.43
C LEU A 445 -15.17 9.55 -12.98
N ALA A 446 -14.84 10.84 -13.05
CA ALA A 446 -15.68 11.85 -13.69
C ALA A 446 -15.91 11.51 -15.18
N SER A 447 -14.82 11.19 -15.92
CA SER A 447 -14.93 10.79 -17.32
C SER A 447 -15.78 9.55 -17.52
N VAL A 448 -15.54 8.49 -16.72
CA VAL A 448 -16.33 7.25 -16.77
C VAL A 448 -17.79 7.53 -16.43
N GLY A 449 -18.06 8.36 -15.41
CA GLY A 449 -19.41 8.72 -14.99
C GLY A 449 -20.17 9.50 -16.06
N ILE A 450 -19.58 10.54 -16.62
CA ILE A 450 -20.21 11.35 -17.68
C ILE A 450 -20.53 10.47 -18.89
N SER A 451 -19.59 9.63 -19.31
CA SER A 451 -19.79 8.69 -20.44
C SER A 451 -20.90 7.67 -20.17
N ALA A 452 -21.04 7.20 -18.93
CA ALA A 452 -22.04 6.21 -18.54
C ALA A 452 -23.43 6.82 -18.27
N GLY A 453 -23.54 8.13 -18.11
CA GLY A 453 -24.77 8.80 -17.64
C GLY A 453 -25.99 8.64 -18.56
N ALA A 454 -25.79 8.65 -19.87
CA ALA A 454 -26.86 8.65 -20.86
C ALA A 454 -27.77 7.40 -20.82
N GLY A 455 -27.32 6.26 -20.28
CA GLY A 455 -28.13 5.03 -20.22
C GLY A 455 -28.30 4.45 -18.81
N PHE A 456 -27.75 5.12 -17.78
CA PHE A 456 -27.65 4.52 -16.44
C PHE A 456 -29.01 4.24 -15.79
N VAL A 457 -29.89 5.22 -15.78
CA VAL A 457 -31.21 5.09 -15.10
C VAL A 457 -32.04 4.02 -15.79
N ASP A 458 -32.11 4.05 -17.12
CA ASP A 458 -32.87 3.06 -17.91
C ASP A 458 -32.33 1.65 -17.67
N THR A 459 -31.00 1.51 -17.54
CA THR A 459 -30.37 0.22 -17.26
C THR A 459 -30.67 -0.27 -15.85
N VAL A 460 -30.55 0.59 -14.83
CA VAL A 460 -30.78 0.19 -13.42
C VAL A 460 -32.25 -0.21 -13.17
N VAL A 461 -33.20 0.46 -13.81
CA VAL A 461 -34.65 0.17 -13.67
C VAL A 461 -35.05 -1.04 -14.51
N SER A 462 -34.24 -1.46 -15.48
CA SER A 462 -34.54 -2.61 -16.32
C SER A 462 -34.34 -3.95 -15.56
N PRO A 463 -34.92 -5.06 -16.06
CA PRO A 463 -34.64 -6.40 -15.53
C PRO A 463 -33.16 -6.75 -15.55
N ASP A 464 -32.39 -6.22 -16.47
CA ASP A 464 -30.95 -6.45 -16.58
C ASP A 464 -30.19 -5.76 -15.45
N GLY A 465 -30.61 -4.57 -15.01
CA GLY A 465 -30.03 -3.90 -13.85
C GLY A 465 -30.11 -4.72 -12.57
N LEU A 466 -31.23 -5.40 -12.33
CA LEU A 466 -31.38 -6.30 -11.21
C LEU A 466 -30.43 -7.50 -11.31
N ARG A 467 -30.27 -8.08 -12.51
CA ARG A 467 -29.30 -9.16 -12.76
C ARG A 467 -27.87 -8.72 -12.49
N TRP A 468 -27.52 -7.48 -12.86
CA TRP A 468 -26.18 -6.92 -12.61
C TRP A 468 -25.92 -6.69 -11.13
N ILE A 469 -26.93 -6.17 -10.40
CA ILE A 469 -26.85 -6.00 -8.94
C ILE A 469 -26.64 -7.36 -8.26
N LEU A 470 -27.44 -8.38 -8.61
CA LEU A 470 -27.31 -9.72 -8.06
C LEU A 470 -25.96 -10.35 -8.40
N SER A 471 -25.50 -10.18 -9.64
CA SER A 471 -24.17 -10.64 -10.06
C SER A 471 -23.07 -9.99 -9.21
N GLY A 472 -23.15 -8.69 -8.97
CA GLY A 472 -22.22 -7.98 -8.10
C GLY A 472 -22.18 -8.54 -6.68
N VAL A 473 -23.36 -8.81 -6.09
CA VAL A 473 -23.49 -9.42 -4.75
C VAL A 473 -22.84 -10.81 -4.73
N LEU A 474 -23.11 -11.66 -5.72
CA LEU A 474 -22.55 -13.02 -5.78
C LEU A 474 -21.03 -13.00 -5.96
N ILE A 475 -20.53 -12.14 -6.85
CA ILE A 475 -19.08 -11.99 -7.11
C ILE A 475 -18.34 -11.48 -5.85
N THR A 476 -18.99 -10.66 -5.02
CA THR A 476 -18.40 -10.18 -3.77
C THR A 476 -18.48 -11.23 -2.67
N MET A 477 -19.69 -11.73 -2.39
CA MET A 477 -19.97 -12.50 -1.17
C MET A 477 -19.47 -13.93 -1.25
N ILE A 478 -19.63 -14.63 -2.38
CA ILE A 478 -19.22 -16.03 -2.49
C ILE A 478 -17.72 -16.21 -2.23
N PRO A 479 -16.82 -15.51 -2.94
CA PRO A 479 -15.38 -15.65 -2.68
C PRO A 479 -14.99 -15.20 -1.27
N ALA A 480 -15.58 -14.09 -0.79
CA ALA A 480 -15.25 -13.56 0.53
C ALA A 480 -15.71 -14.48 1.67
N LEU A 481 -16.87 -15.12 1.56
CA LEU A 481 -17.36 -16.11 2.53
C LEU A 481 -16.49 -17.38 2.51
N ILE A 482 -16.19 -17.92 1.33
CA ILE A 482 -15.36 -19.13 1.23
C ILE A 482 -13.99 -18.88 1.85
N VAL A 483 -13.32 -17.80 1.45
CA VAL A 483 -11.99 -17.46 1.98
C VAL A 483 -12.07 -17.09 3.47
N GLY A 484 -13.16 -16.46 3.90
CA GLY A 484 -13.43 -16.18 5.30
C GLY A 484 -13.52 -17.45 6.15
N VAL A 485 -14.25 -18.45 5.69
CA VAL A 485 -14.35 -19.77 6.35
C VAL A 485 -13.00 -20.48 6.35
N VAL A 486 -12.31 -20.54 5.20
CA VAL A 486 -10.98 -21.16 5.11
C VAL A 486 -9.99 -20.49 6.06
N GLY A 487 -9.97 -19.15 6.11
CA GLY A 487 -9.09 -18.40 7.00
C GLY A 487 -9.38 -18.71 8.49
N ARG A 488 -10.63 -18.86 8.87
CA ARG A 488 -11.00 -19.26 10.25
C ARG A 488 -10.61 -20.71 10.56
N LEU A 489 -10.75 -21.62 9.62
CA LEU A 489 -10.28 -22.99 9.77
C LEU A 489 -8.75 -23.08 9.92
N LEU A 490 -8.02 -22.18 9.26
CA LEU A 490 -6.58 -21.98 9.43
C LEU A 490 -6.22 -21.21 10.71
N LYS A 491 -7.19 -20.97 11.61
CA LYS A 491 -7.02 -20.26 12.90
C LYS A 491 -6.53 -18.81 12.78
N LEU A 492 -6.79 -18.14 11.65
CA LEU A 492 -6.53 -16.71 11.55
C LEU A 492 -7.40 -15.93 12.55
N ASN A 493 -6.79 -14.96 13.20
CA ASN A 493 -7.52 -14.00 14.03
C ASN A 493 -8.56 -13.24 13.19
N TYR A 494 -9.72 -12.96 13.75
CA TYR A 494 -10.82 -12.31 13.03
C TYR A 494 -10.45 -10.93 12.49
N PHE A 495 -9.75 -10.10 13.27
CA PHE A 495 -9.34 -8.77 12.83
C PHE A 495 -8.35 -8.83 11.67
N THR A 496 -7.41 -9.77 11.71
CA THR A 496 -6.50 -10.04 10.58
C THR A 496 -7.27 -10.50 9.34
N LEU A 497 -8.26 -11.37 9.52
CA LEU A 497 -9.06 -11.92 8.43
C LEU A 497 -9.89 -10.85 7.71
N ILE A 498 -10.61 -10.01 8.46
CA ILE A 498 -11.43 -8.95 7.85
C ILE A 498 -10.57 -7.87 7.19
N GLY A 499 -9.40 -7.57 7.74
CA GLY A 499 -8.42 -6.70 7.10
C GLY A 499 -7.89 -7.28 5.79
N MET A 500 -7.57 -8.59 5.77
CA MET A 500 -7.14 -9.31 4.58
C MET A 500 -8.23 -9.33 3.50
N ILE A 501 -9.50 -9.63 3.84
CA ILE A 501 -10.62 -9.60 2.89
C ILE A 501 -10.82 -8.19 2.34
N SER A 502 -10.78 -7.15 3.20
CA SER A 502 -10.87 -5.75 2.77
C SER A 502 -9.77 -5.39 1.76
N GLY A 503 -8.53 -5.82 2.04
CA GLY A 503 -7.39 -5.60 1.14
C GLY A 503 -7.50 -6.40 -0.16
N SER A 504 -7.99 -7.63 -0.09
CA SER A 504 -8.21 -8.48 -1.26
C SER A 504 -9.33 -7.96 -2.17
N CYS A 505 -10.34 -7.30 -1.60
CA CYS A 505 -11.38 -6.59 -2.34
C CYS A 505 -11.02 -5.15 -2.67
N THR A 506 -9.80 -4.69 -2.34
CA THR A 506 -9.36 -3.30 -2.54
C THR A 506 -10.34 -2.26 -2.00
N ASN A 507 -10.99 -2.55 -0.83
CA ASN A 507 -12.14 -1.85 -0.30
C ASN A 507 -11.80 -1.00 0.94
N PRO A 508 -11.52 0.33 0.77
CA PRO A 508 -11.21 1.21 1.89
C PRO A 508 -12.37 1.42 2.87
N PRO A 509 -13.66 1.51 2.44
CA PRO A 509 -14.80 1.54 3.36
C PRO A 509 -14.87 0.33 4.28
N ALA A 510 -14.60 -0.88 3.77
CA ALA A 510 -14.55 -2.09 4.57
C ALA A 510 -13.37 -2.09 5.56
N LEU A 511 -12.22 -1.53 5.17
CA LEU A 511 -11.09 -1.32 6.07
C LEU A 511 -11.45 -0.33 7.19
N ALA A 512 -12.11 0.78 6.86
CA ALA A 512 -12.55 1.77 7.85
C ALA A 512 -13.50 1.15 8.88
N TYR A 513 -14.46 0.34 8.44
CA TYR A 513 -15.33 -0.43 9.33
C TYR A 513 -14.53 -1.42 10.19
N SER A 514 -13.61 -2.17 9.58
CA SER A 514 -12.75 -3.13 10.30
C SER A 514 -11.93 -2.44 11.40
N GLY A 515 -11.39 -1.26 11.11
CA GLY A 515 -10.67 -0.42 12.09
C GLY A 515 -11.57 0.14 13.21
N SER A 516 -12.86 0.41 12.91
CA SER A 516 -13.79 0.94 13.92
C SER A 516 -14.21 -0.08 14.96
N ILE A 517 -14.18 -1.38 14.63
CA ILE A 517 -14.53 -2.49 15.54
C ILE A 517 -13.31 -3.11 16.22
N ALA A 518 -12.09 -2.76 15.77
CA ALA A 518 -10.83 -3.25 16.30
C ALA A 518 -10.13 -2.15 17.10
N ASN A 519 -9.74 -2.42 18.35
CA ASN A 519 -8.89 -1.53 19.15
C ASN A 519 -7.40 -1.76 18.88
N ASN A 520 -7.06 -2.21 17.66
CA ASN A 520 -5.69 -2.57 17.28
C ASN A 520 -5.46 -2.40 15.77
N ASP A 521 -4.20 -2.44 15.35
CA ASP A 521 -3.79 -2.21 13.95
C ASP A 521 -3.86 -3.47 13.07
N ALA A 522 -4.31 -4.62 13.57
CA ALA A 522 -4.28 -5.89 12.82
C ALA A 522 -5.04 -5.82 11.49
N PRO A 523 -6.24 -5.18 11.39
CA PRO A 523 -6.90 -5.01 10.09
C PRO A 523 -6.07 -4.20 9.10
N ALA A 524 -5.47 -3.09 9.55
CA ALA A 524 -4.68 -2.22 8.69
C ALA A 524 -3.39 -2.91 8.20
N VAL A 525 -2.73 -3.67 9.09
CA VAL A 525 -1.53 -4.47 8.77
C VAL A 525 -1.87 -5.57 7.76
N ALA A 526 -2.95 -6.32 7.97
CA ALA A 526 -3.36 -7.38 7.06
C ALA A 526 -3.78 -6.81 5.69
N TYR A 527 -4.54 -5.71 5.68
CA TYR A 527 -4.89 -4.98 4.47
C TYR A 527 -3.64 -4.59 3.68
N SER A 528 -2.69 -3.89 4.32
CA SER A 528 -1.47 -3.41 3.67
C SER A 528 -0.56 -4.55 3.19
N THR A 529 -0.64 -5.72 3.80
CA THR A 529 0.12 -6.91 3.39
C THR A 529 -0.38 -7.48 2.06
N VAL A 530 -1.69 -7.57 1.85
CA VAL A 530 -2.26 -8.20 0.64
C VAL A 530 -2.54 -7.20 -0.47
N TYR A 531 -2.81 -5.95 -0.14
CA TYR A 531 -3.23 -4.91 -1.08
C TYR A 531 -2.29 -4.74 -2.29
N PRO A 532 -0.94 -4.74 -2.14
CA PRO A 532 -0.02 -4.63 -3.27
C PRO A 532 -0.21 -5.72 -4.33
N LEU A 533 -0.24 -6.97 -3.87
CA LEU A 533 -0.40 -8.13 -4.75
C LEU A 533 -1.78 -8.16 -5.38
N THR A 534 -2.82 -7.91 -4.59
CA THR A 534 -4.20 -7.95 -5.07
C THR A 534 -4.49 -6.86 -6.09
N MET A 535 -3.97 -5.65 -5.87
CA MET A 535 -4.08 -4.56 -6.83
C MET A 535 -3.45 -4.94 -8.16
N PHE A 536 -2.23 -5.47 -8.14
CA PHE A 536 -1.52 -5.93 -9.33
C PHE A 536 -2.29 -7.04 -10.07
N LEU A 537 -2.69 -8.10 -9.33
CA LEU A 537 -3.38 -9.23 -9.94
C LEU A 537 -4.75 -8.82 -10.53
N ARG A 538 -5.53 -7.98 -9.85
CA ARG A 538 -6.83 -7.53 -10.35
C ARG A 538 -6.73 -6.73 -11.63
N ILE A 539 -5.72 -5.87 -11.75
CA ILE A 539 -5.45 -5.11 -12.99
C ILE A 539 -5.15 -6.09 -14.12
N ILE A 540 -4.21 -7.00 -13.91
CA ILE A 540 -3.79 -7.95 -14.92
C ILE A 540 -4.90 -8.93 -15.29
N CYS A 541 -5.61 -9.50 -14.31
CA CYS A 541 -6.70 -10.42 -14.57
C CYS A 541 -7.86 -9.75 -15.34
N ALA A 542 -8.21 -8.50 -15.02
CA ALA A 542 -9.23 -7.76 -15.75
C ALA A 542 -8.87 -7.61 -17.23
N GLN A 543 -7.63 -7.22 -17.50
CA GLN A 543 -7.12 -7.07 -18.85
C GLN A 543 -7.07 -8.40 -19.61
N PHE A 544 -6.56 -9.46 -18.96
CA PHE A 544 -6.48 -10.78 -19.58
C PHE A 544 -7.85 -11.38 -19.90
N ILE A 545 -8.84 -11.22 -19.01
CA ILE A 545 -10.21 -11.72 -19.27
C ILE A 545 -10.79 -11.05 -20.51
N ILE A 546 -10.62 -9.72 -20.65
CA ILE A 546 -11.08 -8.99 -21.83
C ILE A 546 -10.34 -9.51 -23.08
N LEU A 547 -9.01 -9.60 -23.07
CA LEU A 547 -8.23 -10.01 -24.23
C LEU A 547 -8.46 -11.46 -24.65
N LEU A 548 -8.88 -12.35 -23.73
CA LEU A 548 -9.10 -13.76 -24.01
C LEU A 548 -10.53 -14.09 -24.42
N PHE A 549 -11.51 -13.37 -23.89
CA PHE A 549 -12.92 -13.76 -23.99
C PHE A 549 -13.82 -12.70 -24.61
N ALA A 550 -13.36 -11.47 -24.79
CA ALA A 550 -14.10 -10.42 -25.50
C ALA A 550 -13.63 -10.33 -26.94
#